data_dd5065f71b0838ca052f8cd4911222d6
#
_entry.id   dd5065f71b0838ca052f8cd4911222d6
#
_cell.length_a   1.000
_cell.length_b   1.000
_cell.length_c   1.000
_cell.angle_alpha   90.00
_cell.angle_beta   90.00
_cell.angle_gamma   90.00
#
_symmetry.space_group_name_H-M   'P 1'
#
loop_
_entity.id
_entity.type
_entity.pdbx_description
1 polymer ?
#
loop_
_entity_poly.entity_id
_entity_poly.type
_entity_poly.pdbx_seq_one_letter_code
_entity_poly.pdbx_strand_id
1 'polypeptide(L)'
;GYDTLHFELGDINGYKAPFPVDIVVSLHACDTATDFALYNAISWDAEMIFSVPCCQHELNEQMESEKLHLMTRYGIIKERFAALTTDAIRANLLECCGYKSQVLEFVDLSHTPKNLLIRARKAKISKEHKQKLLKEVDAMCKEFQLKPLLYGLLQVDEGRNTDAFRTGK
;
A
#
# COMPACT_ATOMS: atom_id res chain seq x y z
N GLY A 1 26.79 22.18 -1.03
CA GLY A 1 25.47 21.76 -1.48
C GLY A 1 25.50 20.32 -2.00
N TYR A 2 24.34 19.73 -2.10
CA TYR A 2 24.22 18.40 -2.71
C TYR A 2 23.75 18.60 -4.15
N ASP A 3 24.66 18.57 -5.11
CA ASP A 3 24.39 18.90 -6.52
C ASP A 3 23.47 17.87 -7.21
N THR A 4 23.30 16.70 -6.56
CA THR A 4 22.44 15.61 -7.04
C THR A 4 21.07 15.58 -6.37
N LEU A 5 20.78 16.47 -5.41
CA LEU A 5 19.50 16.56 -4.73
C LEU A 5 18.61 17.59 -5.42
N HIS A 6 17.49 17.13 -5.95
CA HIS A 6 16.50 17.94 -6.62
C HIS A 6 15.20 17.95 -5.83
N PHE A 7 14.55 19.10 -5.72
CA PHE A 7 13.24 19.25 -5.10
C PHE A 7 12.24 19.64 -6.17
N GLU A 8 11.13 18.92 -6.21
CA GLU A 8 10.03 19.21 -7.12
C GLU A 8 8.75 19.45 -6.31
N LEU A 9 8.03 20.51 -6.64
CA LEU A 9 6.71 20.82 -6.09
C LEU A 9 5.66 20.31 -7.07
N GLY A 10 4.81 19.37 -6.64
CA GLY A 10 3.77 18.81 -7.48
C GLY A 10 2.87 17.85 -6.75
N ASP A 11 1.85 17.37 -7.44
CA ASP A 11 0.98 16.30 -6.95
C ASP A 11 1.64 14.95 -7.25
N ILE A 12 1.68 14.07 -6.25
CA ILE A 12 2.18 12.71 -6.43
C ILE A 12 1.28 11.87 -7.35
N ASN A 13 0.00 12.20 -7.42
CA ASN A 13 -0.92 11.59 -8.37
C ASN A 13 -0.55 12.01 -9.80
N GLY A 14 -0.15 11.05 -10.61
CA GLY A 14 0.25 11.27 -12.01
C GLY A 14 1.67 11.81 -12.19
N TYR A 15 2.46 11.93 -11.12
CA TYR A 15 3.87 12.28 -11.24
C TYR A 15 4.63 11.22 -12.07
N LYS A 16 5.47 11.68 -12.98
CA LYS A 16 6.31 10.83 -13.83
C LYS A 16 7.78 11.13 -13.55
N ALA A 17 8.48 10.15 -12.99
CA ALA A 17 9.92 10.30 -12.78
C ALA A 17 10.63 10.44 -14.13
N PRO A 18 11.49 11.45 -14.31
CA PRO A 18 12.22 11.69 -15.57
C PRO A 18 13.43 10.76 -15.75
N PHE A 19 13.68 9.85 -14.81
CA PHE A 19 14.79 8.89 -14.77
C PHE A 19 14.34 7.55 -14.19
N PRO A 20 15.09 6.45 -14.40
CA PRO A 20 14.83 5.18 -13.71
C PRO A 20 14.91 5.34 -12.19
N VAL A 21 13.99 4.72 -11.49
CA VAL A 21 13.88 4.81 -10.02
C VAL A 21 14.23 3.46 -9.41
N ASP A 22 15.31 3.41 -8.63
CA ASP A 22 15.74 2.18 -7.94
C ASP A 22 15.02 2.03 -6.60
N ILE A 23 14.84 3.14 -5.86
CA ILE A 23 14.28 3.13 -4.50
C ILE A 23 13.23 4.22 -4.38
N VAL A 24 12.09 3.87 -3.81
CA VAL A 24 11.06 4.83 -3.40
C VAL A 24 10.96 4.86 -1.87
N VAL A 25 11.05 6.06 -1.32
CA VAL A 25 10.84 6.31 0.12
C VAL A 25 9.68 7.28 0.28
N SER A 26 8.63 6.84 0.97
CA SER A 26 7.46 7.65 1.28
C SER A 26 7.36 7.87 2.79
N LEU A 27 7.53 9.13 3.20
CA LEU A 27 7.38 9.59 4.58
C LEU A 27 6.29 10.65 4.64
N HIS A 28 5.37 10.52 5.59
CA HIS A 28 4.27 11.46 5.80
C HIS A 28 3.35 11.71 4.58
N ALA A 29 3.29 10.76 3.65
CA ALA A 29 2.25 10.74 2.63
C ALA A 29 0.95 10.29 3.30
N CYS A 30 0.09 11.26 3.66
CA CYS A 30 -1.12 10.99 4.41
C CYS A 30 -2.17 10.29 3.54
N ASP A 31 -2.82 9.29 4.13
CA ASP A 31 -4.00 8.61 3.58
C ASP A 31 -3.76 8.07 2.16
N THR A 32 -4.56 8.48 1.21
CA THR A 32 -4.48 8.03 -0.20
C THR A 32 -3.22 8.50 -0.93
N ALA A 33 -2.52 9.52 -0.46
CA ALA A 33 -1.21 9.89 -1.02
C ALA A 33 -0.17 8.77 -0.86
N THR A 34 -0.27 7.95 0.20
CA THR A 34 0.52 6.73 0.33
C THR A 34 0.23 5.74 -0.81
N ASP A 35 -1.03 5.60 -1.19
CA ASP A 35 -1.45 4.67 -2.25
C ASP A 35 -0.90 5.10 -3.62
N PHE A 36 -0.91 6.41 -3.92
CA PHE A 36 -0.27 6.94 -5.12
C PHE A 36 1.26 6.75 -5.10
N ALA A 37 1.91 6.93 -3.94
CA ALA A 37 3.35 6.67 -3.82
C ALA A 37 3.70 5.21 -4.10
N LEU A 38 2.93 4.26 -3.55
CA LEU A 38 3.11 2.83 -3.79
C LEU A 38 2.80 2.45 -5.23
N TYR A 39 1.73 3.00 -5.81
CA TYR A 39 1.36 2.79 -7.21
C TYR A 39 2.45 3.29 -8.17
N ASN A 40 2.98 4.50 -7.93
CA ASN A 40 4.09 5.04 -8.70
C ASN A 40 5.34 4.16 -8.59
N ALA A 41 5.69 3.70 -7.37
CA ALA A 41 6.82 2.81 -7.15
C ALA A 41 6.70 1.50 -7.95
N ILE A 42 5.50 0.91 -7.98
CA ILE A 42 5.20 -0.28 -8.80
C ILE A 42 5.33 0.04 -10.29
N SER A 43 4.74 1.15 -10.73
CA SER A 43 4.74 1.57 -12.15
C SER A 43 6.14 1.91 -12.67
N TRP A 44 7.03 2.41 -11.81
CA TRP A 44 8.44 2.68 -12.12
C TRP A 44 9.32 1.44 -12.00
N ASP A 45 8.75 0.30 -11.61
CA ASP A 45 9.47 -0.95 -11.43
C ASP A 45 10.63 -0.85 -10.41
N ALA A 46 10.45 -0.04 -9.35
CA ALA A 46 11.46 0.21 -8.34
C ALA A 46 11.93 -1.08 -7.65
N GLU A 47 13.22 -1.21 -7.36
CA GLU A 47 13.79 -2.39 -6.72
C GLU A 47 13.40 -2.50 -5.23
N MET A 48 13.27 -1.34 -4.57
CA MET A 48 12.95 -1.26 -3.13
C MET A 48 11.94 -0.15 -2.84
N ILE A 49 11.04 -0.42 -1.90
CA ILE A 49 10.02 0.52 -1.43
C ILE A 49 10.07 0.56 0.09
N PHE A 50 10.13 1.77 0.64
CA PHE A 50 9.99 2.05 2.06
C PHE A 50 8.86 3.05 2.25
N SER A 51 7.80 2.65 2.93
CA SER A 51 6.65 3.52 3.17
C SER A 51 6.30 3.54 4.64
N VAL A 52 6.17 4.75 5.19
CA VAL A 52 5.76 5.00 6.58
C VAL A 52 4.40 5.70 6.56
N PRO A 53 3.29 4.93 6.50
CA PRO A 53 1.95 5.49 6.49
C PRO A 53 1.63 6.11 7.85
N CYS A 54 1.11 7.34 7.84
CA CYS A 54 0.77 8.05 9.07
C CYS A 54 -0.74 8.18 9.33
N CYS A 55 -1.55 8.13 8.29
CA CYS A 55 -3.01 8.25 8.34
C CYS A 55 -3.68 7.24 7.41
N GLN A 56 -4.84 6.73 7.81
CA GLN A 56 -5.61 5.74 7.05
C GLN A 56 -7.11 6.07 7.20
N HIS A 57 -7.52 7.27 6.74
CA HIS A 57 -8.90 7.74 6.88
C HIS A 57 -9.85 7.06 5.90
N GLU A 58 -9.37 6.82 4.66
CA GLU A 58 -10.17 6.22 3.59
C GLU A 58 -10.90 4.95 4.03
N LEU A 59 -10.18 3.95 4.54
CA LEU A 59 -10.81 2.69 4.95
C LEU A 59 -11.52 2.79 6.29
N ASN A 60 -11.14 3.71 7.17
CA ASN A 60 -11.86 3.94 8.41
C ASN A 60 -13.29 4.45 8.17
N GLU A 61 -13.48 5.31 7.17
CA GLU A 61 -14.81 5.81 6.80
C GLU A 61 -15.68 4.69 6.20
N GLN A 62 -15.10 3.85 5.35
CA GLN A 62 -15.80 2.77 4.66
C GLN A 62 -16.12 1.56 5.54
N MET A 63 -15.31 1.30 6.56
CA MET A 63 -15.31 0.04 7.31
C MET A 63 -16.62 -0.22 8.04
N GLU A 64 -17.35 -1.25 7.60
CA GLU A 64 -18.57 -1.76 8.22
C GLU A 64 -18.52 -3.29 8.26
N SER A 65 -19.00 -3.89 9.35
CA SER A 65 -19.17 -5.34 9.47
C SER A 65 -20.20 -5.66 10.55
N GLU A 66 -21.22 -6.42 10.20
CA GLU A 66 -22.19 -6.93 11.16
C GLU A 66 -21.55 -7.92 12.15
N LYS A 67 -20.70 -8.82 11.66
CA LYS A 67 -20.04 -9.84 12.47
C LYS A 67 -19.07 -9.26 13.50
N LEU A 68 -18.40 -8.16 13.15
CA LEU A 68 -17.42 -7.51 14.01
C LEU A 68 -17.92 -6.18 14.58
N HIS A 69 -19.25 -5.99 14.63
CA HIS A 69 -19.87 -4.79 15.18
C HIS A 69 -19.39 -4.47 16.61
N LEU A 70 -19.11 -5.50 17.40
CA LEU A 70 -18.52 -5.33 18.75
C LEU A 70 -17.23 -4.50 18.73
N MET A 71 -16.40 -4.62 17.68
CA MET A 71 -15.17 -3.86 17.51
C MET A 71 -15.42 -2.51 16.82
N THR A 72 -16.19 -2.51 15.73
CA THR A 72 -16.39 -1.32 14.89
C THR A 72 -17.28 -0.26 15.53
N ARG A 73 -18.10 -0.60 16.53
CA ARG A 73 -18.94 0.35 17.27
C ARG A 73 -18.14 1.35 18.12
N TYR A 74 -16.90 1.04 18.48
CA TYR A 74 -16.04 1.93 19.26
C TYR A 74 -15.08 2.66 18.34
N GLY A 75 -15.23 3.97 18.17
CA GLY A 75 -14.48 4.78 17.21
C GLY A 75 -12.97 4.60 17.27
N ILE A 76 -12.37 4.57 18.47
CA ILE A 76 -10.92 4.38 18.63
C ILE A 76 -10.47 2.97 18.22
N ILE A 77 -11.30 1.95 18.44
CA ILE A 77 -10.98 0.57 18.04
C ILE A 77 -11.14 0.44 16.53
N LYS A 78 -12.24 0.98 15.97
CA LYS A 78 -12.48 1.01 14.53
C LYS A 78 -11.33 1.70 13.80
N GLU A 79 -10.89 2.88 14.26
CA GLU A 79 -9.79 3.64 13.65
C GLU A 79 -8.48 2.83 13.63
N ARG A 80 -8.09 2.25 14.75
CA ARG A 80 -6.88 1.42 14.85
C ARG A 80 -6.96 0.17 13.99
N PHE A 81 -8.10 -0.49 13.98
CA PHE A 81 -8.32 -1.69 13.17
C PHE A 81 -8.29 -1.34 11.67
N ALA A 82 -8.94 -0.24 11.27
CA ALA A 82 -8.90 0.24 9.90
C ALA A 82 -7.48 0.60 9.46
N ALA A 83 -6.68 1.25 10.33
CA ALA A 83 -5.30 1.58 10.04
C ALA A 83 -4.44 0.33 9.77
N LEU A 84 -4.51 -0.66 10.66
CA LEU A 84 -3.77 -1.92 10.51
C LEU A 84 -4.24 -2.70 9.27
N THR A 85 -5.55 -2.71 9.01
CA THR A 85 -6.13 -3.37 7.83
C THR A 85 -5.66 -2.70 6.54
N THR A 86 -5.62 -1.37 6.49
CA THR A 86 -5.12 -0.61 5.33
C THR A 86 -3.68 -1.00 5.01
N ASP A 87 -2.82 -0.99 6.02
CA ASP A 87 -1.40 -1.29 5.81
C ASP A 87 -1.15 -2.77 5.49
N ALA A 88 -1.97 -3.68 6.04
CA ALA A 88 -1.95 -5.09 5.65
C ALA A 88 -2.36 -5.29 4.19
N ILE A 89 -3.43 -4.63 3.73
CA ILE A 89 -3.87 -4.67 2.33
C ILE A 89 -2.77 -4.12 1.41
N ARG A 90 -2.16 -2.97 1.73
CA ARG A 90 -1.04 -2.39 0.97
C ARG A 90 0.11 -3.36 0.83
N ALA A 91 0.56 -3.98 1.94
CA ALA A 91 1.64 -4.96 1.93
C ALA A 91 1.33 -6.19 1.08
N ASN A 92 0.09 -6.72 1.16
CA ASN A 92 -0.35 -7.85 0.34
C ASN A 92 -0.46 -7.49 -1.15
N LEU A 93 -0.94 -6.31 -1.49
CA LEU A 93 -1.00 -5.84 -2.88
C LEU A 93 0.40 -5.68 -3.49
N LEU A 94 1.38 -5.20 -2.72
CA LEU A 94 2.78 -5.17 -3.16
C LEU A 94 3.29 -6.58 -3.48
N GLU A 95 2.95 -7.60 -2.69
CA GLU A 95 3.32 -8.99 -2.98
C GLU A 95 2.62 -9.51 -4.26
N CYS A 96 1.36 -9.14 -4.48
CA CYS A 96 0.68 -9.44 -5.73
C CYS A 96 1.41 -8.81 -6.94
N CYS A 97 2.04 -7.64 -6.75
CA CYS A 97 2.82 -6.95 -7.79
C CYS A 97 4.26 -7.46 -7.94
N GLY A 98 4.67 -8.50 -7.20
CA GLY A 98 6.01 -9.10 -7.34
C GLY A 98 7.05 -8.54 -6.39
N TYR A 99 6.64 -8.03 -5.26
CA TYR A 99 7.51 -7.61 -4.17
C TYR A 99 7.39 -8.58 -2.99
N LYS A 100 8.47 -8.81 -2.27
CA LYS A 100 8.42 -9.45 -0.94
C LYS A 100 8.31 -8.35 0.10
N SER A 101 7.17 -8.33 0.79
CA SER A 101 6.82 -7.29 1.77
C SER A 101 7.09 -7.72 3.20
N GLN A 102 7.35 -6.75 4.05
CA GLN A 102 7.44 -6.89 5.50
C GLN A 102 6.84 -5.64 6.14
N VAL A 103 6.04 -5.83 7.17
CA VAL A 103 5.55 -4.74 8.03
C VAL A 103 6.35 -4.80 9.31
N LEU A 104 7.02 -3.71 9.66
CA LEU A 104 7.98 -3.62 10.75
C LEU A 104 7.66 -2.42 11.64
N GLU A 105 7.85 -2.55 12.92
CA GLU A 105 7.99 -1.40 13.81
C GLU A 105 9.42 -0.83 13.67
N PHE A 106 9.56 0.46 13.39
CA PHE A 106 10.88 1.07 13.18
C PHE A 106 11.19 2.22 14.14
N VAL A 107 10.18 2.68 14.86
CA VAL A 107 10.28 3.69 15.91
C VAL A 107 9.59 3.16 17.15
N ASP A 108 10.14 3.43 18.32
CA ASP A 108 9.54 3.01 19.59
C ASP A 108 8.16 3.61 19.80
N LEU A 109 7.21 2.81 20.30
CA LEU A 109 5.84 3.22 20.59
C LEU A 109 5.74 4.39 21.57
N SER A 110 6.79 4.61 22.39
CA SER A 110 6.85 5.78 23.28
C SER A 110 6.91 7.11 22.53
N HIS A 111 7.36 7.11 21.29
CA HIS A 111 7.45 8.30 20.43
C HIS A 111 6.19 8.52 19.60
N THR A 112 5.60 7.45 19.06
CA THR A 112 4.39 7.52 18.23
C THR A 112 3.70 6.16 18.12
N PRO A 113 2.37 6.10 18.16
CA PRO A 113 1.62 4.89 17.85
C PRO A 113 1.58 4.59 16.33
N LYS A 114 2.00 5.54 15.48
CA LYS A 114 2.09 5.40 14.02
C LYS A 114 3.54 5.07 13.64
N ASN A 115 3.98 3.88 14.00
CA ASN A 115 5.38 3.44 13.94
C ASN A 115 5.63 2.31 12.94
N LEU A 116 4.67 2.01 12.07
CA LEU A 116 4.81 0.95 11.08
C LEU A 116 5.58 1.42 9.83
N LEU A 117 6.47 0.57 9.38
CA LEU A 117 7.18 0.68 8.11
C LEU A 117 6.78 -0.49 7.21
N ILE A 118 6.25 -0.21 6.05
CA ILE A 118 6.10 -1.19 4.97
C ILE A 118 7.40 -1.15 4.17
N ARG A 119 8.17 -2.24 4.26
CA ARG A 119 9.37 -2.45 3.46
C ARG A 119 9.09 -3.51 2.42
N ALA A 120 9.28 -3.19 1.16
CA ALA A 120 9.09 -4.13 0.07
C ALA A 120 10.33 -4.17 -0.84
N ARG A 121 10.70 -5.36 -1.29
CA ARG A 121 11.80 -5.59 -2.22
C ARG A 121 11.30 -6.44 -3.38
N LYS A 122 11.68 -6.07 -4.59
CA LYS A 122 11.36 -6.83 -5.79
C LYS A 122 11.80 -8.29 -5.67
N ALA A 123 10.93 -9.22 -6.01
CA ALA A 123 11.14 -10.64 -5.82
C ALA A 123 10.34 -11.48 -6.82
N LYS A 124 10.79 -12.69 -7.08
CA LYS A 124 9.98 -13.67 -7.82
C LYS A 124 8.94 -14.27 -6.89
N ILE A 125 7.69 -13.92 -7.09
CA ILE A 125 6.54 -14.46 -6.34
C ILE A 125 5.79 -15.43 -7.26
N SER A 126 5.47 -16.63 -6.76
CA SER A 126 4.76 -17.63 -7.58
C SER A 126 3.34 -17.16 -7.89
N LYS A 127 2.82 -17.59 -9.03
CA LYS A 127 1.48 -17.23 -9.48
C LYS A 127 0.41 -17.71 -8.49
N GLU A 128 0.59 -18.90 -7.95
CA GLU A 128 -0.32 -19.50 -6.96
C GLU A 128 -0.36 -18.65 -5.70
N HIS A 129 0.83 -18.17 -5.23
CA HIS A 129 0.90 -17.30 -4.05
C HIS A 129 0.21 -15.96 -4.29
N LYS A 130 0.47 -15.30 -5.43
CA LYS A 130 -0.22 -14.05 -5.80
C LYS A 130 -1.74 -14.22 -5.83
N GLN A 131 -2.24 -15.31 -6.44
CA GLN A 131 -3.68 -15.59 -6.49
C GLN A 131 -4.28 -15.85 -5.10
N LYS A 132 -3.53 -16.52 -4.21
CA LYS A 132 -3.97 -16.74 -2.83
C LYS A 132 -4.11 -15.40 -2.10
N LEU A 133 -3.08 -14.55 -2.16
CA LEU A 133 -3.09 -13.24 -1.52
C LEU A 133 -4.22 -12.34 -2.05
N LEU A 134 -4.44 -12.34 -3.35
CA LEU A 134 -5.51 -11.56 -3.96
C LEU A 134 -6.90 -12.00 -3.43
N LYS A 135 -7.12 -13.31 -3.31
CA LYS A 135 -8.37 -13.83 -2.72
C LYS A 135 -8.53 -13.43 -1.24
N GLU A 136 -7.43 -13.35 -0.48
CA GLU A 136 -7.46 -12.91 0.91
C GLU A 136 -7.79 -11.41 1.00
N VAL A 137 -7.24 -10.58 0.12
CA VAL A 137 -7.60 -9.15 0.00
C VAL A 137 -9.06 -8.99 -0.39
N ASP A 138 -9.55 -9.73 -1.40
CA ASP A 138 -10.95 -9.71 -1.82
C ASP A 138 -11.91 -10.09 -0.69
N ALA A 139 -11.56 -11.13 0.07
CA ALA A 139 -12.37 -11.58 1.20
C ALA A 139 -12.45 -10.50 2.29
N MET A 140 -11.33 -9.82 2.59
CA MET A 140 -11.29 -8.72 3.54
C MET A 140 -12.10 -7.52 3.05
N CYS A 141 -11.94 -7.14 1.79
CA CYS A 141 -12.69 -6.05 1.18
C CYS A 141 -14.21 -6.33 1.19
N LYS A 142 -14.60 -7.56 0.90
CA LYS A 142 -16.01 -7.97 0.94
C LYS A 142 -16.59 -7.98 2.36
N GLU A 143 -15.86 -8.51 3.34
CA GLU A 143 -16.33 -8.60 4.73
C GLU A 143 -16.58 -7.21 5.34
N PHE A 144 -15.70 -6.23 5.05
CA PHE A 144 -15.77 -4.88 5.62
C PHE A 144 -16.28 -3.82 4.64
N GLN A 145 -16.77 -4.22 3.46
CA GLN A 145 -17.28 -3.34 2.41
C GLN A 145 -16.26 -2.29 1.94
N LEU A 146 -14.98 -2.68 1.87
CA LEU A 146 -13.87 -1.79 1.56
C LEU A 146 -13.63 -1.68 0.05
N LYS A 147 -13.22 -0.48 -0.37
CA LYS A 147 -12.77 -0.18 -1.74
C LYS A 147 -11.45 0.59 -1.67
N PRO A 148 -10.32 -0.08 -1.37
CA PRO A 148 -9.03 0.58 -1.22
C PRO A 148 -8.57 1.21 -2.53
N LEU A 149 -8.08 2.47 -2.49
CA LEU A 149 -7.65 3.18 -3.67
C LEU A 149 -6.53 2.44 -4.42
N LEU A 150 -5.51 1.97 -3.70
CA LEU A 150 -4.40 1.23 -4.33
C LEU A 150 -4.91 0.00 -5.11
N TYR A 151 -5.87 -0.73 -4.55
CA TYR A 151 -6.46 -1.89 -5.24
C TYR A 151 -7.18 -1.47 -6.53
N GLY A 152 -7.95 -0.37 -6.48
CA GLY A 152 -8.61 0.19 -7.66
C GLY A 152 -7.62 0.64 -8.74
N LEU A 153 -6.54 1.32 -8.38
CA LEU A 153 -5.49 1.76 -9.31
C LEU A 153 -4.84 0.57 -10.03
N LEU A 154 -4.50 -0.49 -9.29
CA LEU A 154 -3.88 -1.69 -9.84
C LEU A 154 -4.82 -2.47 -10.78
N GLN A 155 -6.12 -2.55 -10.48
CA GLN A 155 -7.11 -3.22 -11.35
C GLN A 155 -7.34 -2.47 -12.67
N VAL A 156 -7.31 -1.13 -12.65
CA VAL A 156 -7.46 -0.33 -13.87
C VAL A 156 -6.30 -0.56 -14.83
N ASP A 157 -5.08 -0.74 -14.31
CA ASP A 157 -3.91 -1.05 -15.13
C ASP A 157 -3.95 -2.47 -15.70
N GLU A 158 -4.52 -3.45 -14.99
CA GLU A 158 -4.75 -4.78 -15.55
C GLU A 158 -5.63 -4.75 -16.82
N GLY A 159 -6.62 -3.86 -16.88
CA GLY A 159 -7.45 -3.65 -18.07
C GLY A 159 -6.68 -3.07 -19.27
N ARG A 160 -5.53 -2.42 -19.04
CA ARG A 160 -4.66 -1.85 -20.10
C ARG A 160 -3.44 -2.71 -20.42
N ASN A 161 -2.99 -3.55 -19.48
CA ASN A 161 -1.81 -4.38 -19.64
C ASN A 161 -1.96 -5.70 -18.86
N THR A 162 -2.72 -6.64 -19.46
CA THR A 162 -3.03 -7.96 -18.88
C THR A 162 -1.79 -8.83 -18.63
N ASP A 163 -0.59 -8.41 -19.02
CA ASP A 163 0.63 -9.20 -18.92
C ASP A 163 1.45 -8.93 -17.63
N ALA A 164 1.37 -7.77 -17.00
CA ALA A 164 2.21 -7.43 -15.84
C ALA A 164 1.87 -8.26 -14.58
N PHE A 165 0.59 -8.60 -14.36
CA PHE A 165 0.16 -9.53 -13.30
C PHE A 165 0.20 -11.01 -13.75
N ARG A 166 0.21 -11.27 -15.07
CA ARG A 166 0.14 -12.63 -15.64
C ARG A 166 1.49 -13.23 -16.00
N THR A 167 2.53 -12.45 -16.25
CA THR A 167 3.80 -13.00 -16.70
C THR A 167 4.95 -12.57 -15.81
N GLY A 168 5.31 -13.43 -14.82
CA GLY A 168 6.71 -13.50 -14.44
C GLY A 168 7.48 -14.07 -15.65
N LYS A 169 8.14 -13.20 -16.39
CA LYS A 169 9.29 -13.59 -17.21
C LYS A 169 10.54 -13.51 -16.37
#